data_be868c9e3daa104836888288169fa198
#
_entry.id   be868c9e3daa104836888288169fa198
#
_cell.length_a   1.000
_cell.length_b   1.000
_cell.length_c   1.000
_cell.angle_alpha   90.00
_cell.angle_beta   90.00
_cell.angle_gamma   90.00
#
_symmetry.space_group_name_H-M   'P 1'
#
loop_
_entity.id
_entity.type
_entity.pdbx_description
1 polymer ?
#
loop_
_entity_poly.entity_id
_entity_poly.type
_entity_poly.pdbx_seq_one_letter_code
_entity_poly.pdbx_strand_id
1 'polypeptide(L)'
;MHQPLTLPPGRDIRLDDFDPDFHEDLGRADAEAETRRHCDTLDELAYRLYAESRRAVVVVLQGIDTSGKDGTIRMLASGISPQCLDVHSFKAPSTLELAHDFLWRIHAAVPAHGRIGIFNRSHYEDVVVVRARKLVPRSV
;
A
#
# COMPACT_ATOMS: atom_id res chain seq x y z
N MET A 1 22.69 3.32 -4.79
CA MET A 1 21.52 3.05 -3.93
C MET A 1 20.73 4.34 -3.89
N HIS A 2 19.61 4.41 -4.60
CA HIS A 2 18.79 5.62 -4.67
C HIS A 2 18.15 5.87 -3.30
N GLN A 3 18.31 7.08 -2.78
CA GLN A 3 17.66 7.44 -1.51
C GLN A 3 16.18 7.72 -1.81
N PRO A 4 15.24 7.03 -1.16
CA PRO A 4 13.84 7.36 -1.29
C PRO A 4 13.59 8.81 -0.85
N LEU A 5 12.63 9.47 -1.47
CA LEU A 5 12.21 10.82 -1.09
C LEU A 5 11.80 10.80 0.39
N THR A 6 12.63 11.35 1.25
CA THR A 6 12.42 11.34 2.70
C THR A 6 11.95 12.71 3.14
N LEU A 7 10.76 12.75 3.71
CA LEU A 7 10.22 13.97 4.31
C LEU A 7 10.68 14.04 5.77
N PRO A 8 11.46 15.08 6.16
CA PRO A 8 11.90 15.21 7.54
C PRO A 8 10.71 15.53 8.46
N PRO A 9 10.57 14.84 9.61
CA PRO A 9 9.49 15.10 10.54
C PRO A 9 9.60 16.51 11.13
N GLY A 10 8.45 17.18 11.34
CA GLY A 10 8.37 18.49 11.99
C GLY A 10 8.73 19.70 11.13
N ARG A 11 8.90 19.55 9.82
CA ARG A 11 9.02 20.67 8.88
C ARG A 11 7.68 20.99 8.22
N ASP A 12 7.41 22.29 8.05
CA ASP A 12 6.36 22.72 7.12
C ASP A 12 6.80 22.37 5.70
N ILE A 13 6.03 21.47 5.09
CA ILE A 13 6.31 20.94 3.75
C ILE A 13 5.38 21.62 2.76
N ARG A 14 5.95 22.22 1.73
CA ARG A 14 5.19 22.74 0.58
C ARG A 14 5.32 21.74 -0.55
N LEU A 15 4.21 21.43 -1.22
CA LEU A 15 4.23 20.52 -2.37
C LEU A 15 5.09 21.07 -3.52
N ASP A 16 5.16 22.40 -3.66
CA ASP A 16 5.99 23.07 -4.67
C ASP A 16 7.50 22.88 -4.48
N ASP A 17 7.94 22.37 -3.31
CA ASP A 17 9.35 22.09 -3.02
C ASP A 17 9.80 20.75 -3.63
N PHE A 18 8.88 19.98 -4.24
CA PHE A 18 9.15 18.65 -4.80
C PHE A 18 8.84 18.62 -6.29
N ASP A 19 9.80 18.14 -7.05
CA ASP A 19 9.62 17.88 -8.48
C ASP A 19 8.82 16.58 -8.67
N PRO A 20 7.61 16.63 -9.24
CA PRO A 20 6.80 15.42 -9.49
C PRO A 20 7.42 14.50 -10.54
N ASP A 21 8.32 14.99 -11.38
CA ASP A 21 9.01 14.23 -12.41
C ASP A 21 10.39 13.73 -11.97
N PHE A 22 10.72 13.89 -10.68
CA PHE A 22 12.00 13.46 -10.13
C PHE A 22 12.18 11.93 -10.24
N HIS A 23 13.21 11.51 -10.94
CA HIS A 23 13.52 10.08 -11.19
C HIS A 23 15.01 9.72 -11.03
N GLU A 24 15.82 10.57 -10.39
CA GLU A 24 17.24 10.36 -10.09
C GLU A 24 18.09 9.91 -11.32
N ASP A 25 17.79 10.44 -12.50
CA ASP A 25 18.44 10.07 -13.79
C ASP A 25 18.31 8.58 -14.15
N LEU A 26 17.41 7.85 -13.49
CA LEU A 26 17.16 6.44 -13.77
C LEU A 26 16.38 6.29 -15.07
N GLY A 27 17.02 5.69 -16.09
CA GLY A 27 16.38 5.39 -17.35
C GLY A 27 15.24 4.38 -17.18
N ARG A 28 14.17 4.53 -17.97
CA ARG A 28 12.99 3.63 -17.87
C ARG A 28 13.34 2.15 -18.02
N ALA A 29 14.24 1.81 -18.94
CA ALA A 29 14.67 0.42 -19.17
C ALA A 29 15.41 -0.16 -17.96
N ASP A 30 16.24 0.66 -17.30
CA ASP A 30 16.98 0.26 -16.11
C ASP A 30 16.05 0.10 -14.92
N ALA A 31 15.09 1.02 -14.75
CA ALA A 31 14.06 0.94 -13.73
C ALA A 31 13.20 -0.33 -13.88
N GLU A 32 12.80 -0.66 -15.10
CA GLU A 32 12.04 -1.89 -15.39
C GLU A 32 12.86 -3.17 -15.13
N ALA A 33 14.15 -3.15 -15.42
CA ALA A 33 15.04 -4.28 -15.16
C ALA A 33 15.31 -4.46 -13.65
N GLU A 34 15.49 -3.36 -12.93
CA GLU A 34 15.65 -3.37 -11.47
C GLU A 34 14.37 -3.84 -10.77
N THR A 35 13.22 -3.35 -11.21
CA THR A 35 11.91 -3.77 -10.69
C THR A 35 11.70 -5.28 -10.85
N ARG A 36 12.05 -5.86 -12.00
CA ARG A 36 11.96 -7.32 -12.21
C ARG A 36 12.83 -8.08 -11.22
N ARG A 37 14.09 -7.69 -11.04
CA ARG A 37 15.00 -8.32 -10.06
C ARG A 37 14.45 -8.25 -8.64
N HIS A 38 13.84 -7.12 -8.27
CA HIS A 38 13.22 -6.95 -6.96
C HIS A 38 11.98 -7.85 -6.81
N CYS A 39 11.16 -8.02 -7.86
CA CYS A 39 10.03 -8.93 -7.85
C CYS A 39 10.47 -10.39 -7.68
N ASP A 40 11.53 -10.84 -8.36
CA ASP A 40 12.08 -12.19 -8.22
C ASP A 40 12.57 -12.42 -6.77
N THR A 41 13.28 -11.45 -6.21
CA THR A 41 13.74 -11.52 -4.80
C THR A 41 12.56 -11.54 -3.83
N LEU A 42 11.51 -10.76 -4.13
CA LEU A 42 10.31 -10.68 -3.29
C LEU A 42 9.53 -12.00 -3.28
N ASP A 43 9.44 -12.71 -4.42
CA ASP A 43 8.82 -14.03 -4.48
C ASP A 43 9.56 -15.06 -3.61
N GLU A 44 10.89 -15.09 -3.67
CA GLU A 44 11.69 -15.95 -2.80
C GLU A 44 11.47 -15.64 -1.32
N LEU A 45 11.44 -14.34 -0.95
CA LEU A 45 11.22 -13.92 0.44
C LEU A 45 9.79 -14.23 0.89
N ALA A 46 8.79 -14.07 0.02
CA ALA A 46 7.41 -14.43 0.29
C ALA A 46 7.25 -15.93 0.56
N TYR A 47 7.94 -16.76 -0.22
CA TYR A 47 7.93 -18.20 -0.01
C TYR A 47 8.60 -18.60 1.32
N ARG A 48 9.70 -17.93 1.69
CA ARG A 48 10.36 -18.13 3.01
C ARG A 48 9.46 -17.70 4.16
N LEU A 49 8.76 -16.55 4.02
CA LEU A 49 7.79 -16.08 5.00
C LEU A 49 6.64 -17.09 5.18
N TYR A 50 6.15 -17.64 4.06
CA TYR A 50 5.11 -18.66 4.07
C TYR A 50 5.56 -19.94 4.80
N ALA A 51 6.76 -20.42 4.50
CA ALA A 51 7.33 -21.61 5.15
C ALA A 51 7.62 -21.39 6.65
N GLU A 52 8.07 -20.18 7.03
CA GLU A 52 8.29 -19.82 8.43
C GLU A 52 6.97 -19.78 9.23
N SER A 53 5.90 -19.25 8.65
CA SER A 53 4.55 -19.16 9.22
C SER A 53 4.48 -18.52 10.63
N ARG A 54 5.37 -17.60 10.95
CA ARG A 54 5.44 -16.92 12.26
C ARG A 54 5.04 -15.45 12.20
N ARG A 55 5.20 -14.82 11.05
CA ARG A 55 4.96 -13.39 10.82
C ARG A 55 4.04 -13.21 9.64
N ALA A 56 3.40 -12.07 9.57
CA ALA A 56 2.71 -11.59 8.38
C ALA A 56 3.24 -10.21 8.02
N VAL A 57 3.11 -9.83 6.76
CA VAL A 57 3.46 -8.49 6.28
C VAL A 57 2.20 -7.85 5.71
N VAL A 58 1.94 -6.60 6.08
CA VAL A 58 0.86 -5.80 5.49
C VAL A 58 1.48 -4.62 4.75
N VAL A 59 1.18 -4.52 3.47
CA VAL A 59 1.55 -3.38 2.62
C VAL A 59 0.31 -2.55 2.38
N VAL A 60 0.29 -1.32 2.87
CA VAL A 60 -0.82 -0.38 2.67
C VAL A 60 -0.46 0.59 1.56
N LEU A 61 -1.23 0.58 0.47
CA LEU A 61 -1.08 1.51 -0.63
C LEU A 61 -2.19 2.56 -0.55
N GLN A 62 -1.79 3.77 -0.15
CA GLN A 62 -2.69 4.92 -0.02
C GLN A 62 -2.30 6.00 -1.02
N GLY A 63 -3.28 6.64 -1.63
CA GLY A 63 -3.05 7.74 -2.58
C GLY A 63 -4.34 8.14 -3.29
N ILE A 64 -4.31 9.29 -3.95
CA ILE A 64 -5.43 9.79 -4.76
C ILE A 64 -5.74 8.86 -5.94
N ASP A 65 -6.88 9.04 -6.56
CA ASP A 65 -7.19 8.32 -7.79
C ASP A 65 -6.15 8.67 -8.87
N THR A 66 -5.84 7.71 -9.71
CA THR A 66 -4.79 7.80 -10.74
C THR A 66 -3.34 7.86 -10.23
N SER A 67 -3.08 7.72 -8.92
CA SER A 67 -1.72 7.73 -8.33
C SER A 67 -0.87 6.48 -8.64
N GLY A 68 -1.37 5.55 -9.46
CA GLY A 68 -0.62 4.34 -9.83
C GLY A 68 -0.78 3.14 -8.89
N LYS A 69 -1.60 3.23 -7.83
CA LYS A 69 -1.81 2.13 -6.86
C LYS A 69 -2.13 0.78 -7.53
N ASP A 70 -3.10 0.78 -8.45
CA ASP A 70 -3.53 -0.46 -9.10
C ASP A 70 -2.45 -1.06 -9.99
N GLY A 71 -1.63 -0.20 -10.62
CA GLY A 71 -0.46 -0.63 -11.39
C GLY A 71 0.59 -1.30 -10.49
N THR A 72 0.87 -0.70 -9.33
CA THR A 72 1.78 -1.25 -8.32
C THR A 72 1.28 -2.58 -7.77
N ILE A 73 -0.02 -2.67 -7.43
CA ILE A 73 -0.63 -3.93 -6.97
C ILE A 73 -0.51 -5.03 -8.01
N ARG A 74 -0.82 -4.70 -9.27
CA ARG A 74 -0.73 -5.66 -10.38
C ARG A 74 0.70 -6.16 -10.56
N MET A 75 1.68 -5.25 -10.50
CA MET A 75 3.11 -5.60 -10.61
C MET A 75 3.52 -6.55 -9.47
N LEU A 76 3.23 -6.22 -8.22
CA LEU A 76 3.52 -7.07 -7.07
C LEU A 76 2.81 -8.42 -7.15
N ALA A 77 1.52 -8.43 -7.48
CA ALA A 77 0.73 -9.66 -7.58
C ALA A 77 1.16 -10.55 -8.76
N SER A 78 1.77 -10.01 -9.80
CA SER A 78 2.32 -10.80 -10.90
C SER A 78 3.66 -11.45 -10.57
N GLY A 79 4.38 -10.92 -9.57
CA GLY A 79 5.69 -11.40 -9.15
C GLY A 79 5.67 -12.33 -7.93
N ILE A 80 4.57 -12.42 -7.19
CA ILE A 80 4.49 -13.21 -5.95
C ILE A 80 3.51 -14.37 -6.14
N SER A 81 3.87 -15.56 -5.64
CA SER A 81 2.97 -16.71 -5.64
C SER A 81 1.62 -16.39 -4.98
N PRO A 82 0.47 -16.69 -5.64
CA PRO A 82 -0.86 -16.45 -5.07
C PRO A 82 -1.09 -17.12 -3.71
N GLN A 83 -0.36 -18.18 -3.38
CA GLN A 83 -0.43 -18.83 -2.08
C GLN A 83 0.13 -17.98 -0.95
N CYS A 84 1.02 -17.04 -1.27
CA CYS A 84 1.70 -16.18 -0.30
C CYS A 84 1.03 -14.79 -0.17
N LEU A 85 0.04 -14.48 -1.01
CA LEU A 85 -0.48 -13.13 -1.19
C LEU A 85 -2.00 -13.06 -0.97
N ASP A 86 -2.43 -12.06 -0.20
CA ASP A 86 -3.84 -11.65 -0.08
C ASP A 86 -3.98 -10.19 -0.52
N VAL A 87 -4.85 -9.92 -1.49
CA VAL A 87 -5.12 -8.54 -1.94
C VAL A 87 -6.51 -8.13 -1.51
N HIS A 88 -6.59 -7.04 -0.75
CA HIS A 88 -7.83 -6.50 -0.26
C HIS A 88 -8.03 -5.04 -0.70
N SER A 89 -9.15 -4.75 -1.35
CA SER A 89 -9.50 -3.39 -1.79
C SER A 89 -10.62 -2.82 -0.93
N PHE A 90 -10.30 -1.78 -0.17
CA PHE A 90 -11.28 -1.10 0.68
C PHE A 90 -12.02 -0.04 -0.15
N LYS A 91 -13.30 -0.30 -0.37
CA LYS A 91 -14.25 0.63 -1.00
C LYS A 91 -15.09 1.34 0.07
N ALA A 92 -16.10 2.10 -0.36
CA ALA A 92 -17.08 2.65 0.58
C ALA A 92 -17.62 1.54 1.48
N PRO A 93 -17.70 1.79 2.81
CA PRO A 93 -18.13 0.75 3.75
C PRO A 93 -19.57 0.31 3.49
N SER A 94 -19.82 -0.98 3.65
CA SER A 94 -21.15 -1.55 3.63
C SER A 94 -21.95 -1.20 4.89
N THR A 95 -23.26 -1.43 4.88
CA THR A 95 -24.13 -1.21 6.07
C THR A 95 -23.63 -2.03 7.27
N LEU A 96 -23.15 -3.24 7.06
CA LEU A 96 -22.60 -4.08 8.12
C LEU A 96 -21.31 -3.49 8.69
N GLU A 97 -20.40 -3.00 7.84
CA GLU A 97 -19.16 -2.37 8.28
C GLU A 97 -19.41 -1.07 9.04
N LEU A 98 -20.42 -0.28 8.63
CA LEU A 98 -20.82 0.94 9.33
C LEU A 98 -21.47 0.69 10.70
N ALA A 99 -21.97 -0.50 10.96
CA ALA A 99 -22.51 -0.89 12.27
C ALA A 99 -21.40 -1.22 13.29
N HIS A 100 -20.14 -1.26 12.86
CA HIS A 100 -18.99 -1.59 13.69
C HIS A 100 -18.00 -0.42 13.74
N ASP A 101 -17.01 -0.54 14.61
CA ASP A 101 -15.84 0.35 14.63
C ASP A 101 -15.12 0.35 13.29
N PHE A 102 -14.55 1.50 12.89
CA PHE A 102 -13.90 1.69 11.58
C PHE A 102 -12.71 0.76 11.34
N LEU A 103 -12.10 0.20 12.39
CA LEU A 103 -11.03 -0.78 12.28
C LEU A 103 -11.55 -2.22 12.13
N TRP A 104 -12.83 -2.48 12.37
CA TRP A 104 -13.38 -3.82 12.31
C TRP A 104 -13.13 -4.52 10.96
N ARG A 105 -13.43 -3.84 9.85
CA ARG A 105 -13.17 -4.35 8.50
C ARG A 105 -11.69 -4.51 8.18
N ILE A 106 -10.83 -3.68 8.79
CA ILE A 106 -9.37 -3.77 8.65
C ILE A 106 -8.85 -5.02 9.34
N HIS A 107 -9.28 -5.27 10.59
CA HIS A 107 -8.91 -6.46 11.34
C HIS A 107 -9.34 -7.76 10.64
N ALA A 108 -10.54 -7.76 10.03
CA ALA A 108 -11.03 -8.91 9.27
C ALA A 108 -10.19 -9.22 8.01
N ALA A 109 -9.48 -8.24 7.48
CA ALA A 109 -8.66 -8.35 6.28
C ALA A 109 -7.16 -8.60 6.58
N VAL A 110 -6.72 -8.51 7.85
CA VAL A 110 -5.32 -8.76 8.21
C VAL A 110 -4.93 -10.19 7.80
N PRO A 111 -3.83 -10.36 7.06
CA PRO A 111 -3.41 -11.68 6.60
C PRO A 111 -2.99 -12.59 7.76
N ALA A 112 -3.17 -13.89 7.58
CA ALA A 112 -2.65 -14.91 8.48
C ALA A 112 -1.10 -14.91 8.48
N HIS A 113 -0.51 -15.49 9.51
CA HIS A 113 0.94 -15.71 9.55
C HIS A 113 1.41 -16.47 8.30
N GLY A 114 2.57 -16.11 7.79
CA GLY A 114 3.12 -16.66 6.55
C GLY A 114 2.64 -15.96 5.28
N ARG A 115 1.80 -14.94 5.36
CA ARG A 115 1.23 -14.29 4.19
C ARG A 115 1.59 -12.81 4.10
N ILE A 116 1.54 -12.29 2.89
CA ILE A 116 1.65 -10.86 2.58
C ILE A 116 0.24 -10.36 2.23
N GLY A 117 -0.27 -9.40 2.99
CA GLY A 117 -1.50 -8.69 2.68
C GLY A 117 -1.21 -7.38 1.95
N ILE A 118 -1.81 -7.16 0.79
CA ILE A 118 -1.77 -5.86 0.11
C ILE A 118 -3.12 -5.18 0.27
N PHE A 119 -3.13 -4.04 0.93
CA PHE A 119 -4.30 -3.21 1.12
C PHE A 119 -4.34 -2.09 0.10
N ASN A 120 -5.27 -2.17 -0.85
CA ASN A 120 -5.59 -1.05 -1.73
C ASN A 120 -6.53 -0.10 -0.98
N ARG A 121 -6.01 1.02 -0.52
CA ARG A 121 -6.58 1.89 0.51
C ARG A 121 -6.60 1.20 1.88
N SER A 122 -7.12 1.87 2.90
CA SER A 122 -7.27 1.35 4.25
C SER A 122 -8.18 2.26 5.07
N HIS A 123 -8.17 2.14 6.39
CA HIS A 123 -8.79 3.12 7.30
C HIS A 123 -8.24 4.55 7.13
N TYR A 124 -7.07 4.73 6.54
CA TYR A 124 -6.55 6.07 6.21
C TYR A 124 -7.44 6.82 5.22
N GLU A 125 -8.25 6.14 4.41
CA GLU A 125 -9.26 6.79 3.59
C GLU A 125 -10.26 7.54 4.46
N ASP A 126 -10.75 6.90 5.52
CA ASP A 126 -11.72 7.49 6.45
C ASP A 126 -11.09 8.61 7.29
N VAL A 127 -9.86 8.42 7.77
CA VAL A 127 -9.18 9.38 8.64
C VAL A 127 -8.62 10.58 7.88
N VAL A 128 -8.04 10.38 6.70
CA VAL A 128 -7.36 11.45 5.95
C VAL A 128 -8.30 12.08 4.93
N VAL A 129 -8.89 11.28 4.03
CA VAL A 129 -9.66 11.80 2.88
C VAL A 129 -11.01 12.34 3.33
N VAL A 130 -11.74 11.60 4.13
CA VAL A 130 -13.06 11.98 4.61
C VAL A 130 -12.98 13.26 5.46
N ARG A 131 -11.97 13.36 6.34
CA ARG A 131 -11.75 14.56 7.15
C ARG A 131 -11.27 15.75 6.34
N ALA A 132 -10.29 15.55 5.46
CA ALA A 132 -9.74 16.62 4.63
C ALA A 132 -10.79 17.23 3.68
N ARG A 133 -11.66 16.37 3.12
CA ARG A 133 -12.74 16.78 2.23
C ARG A 133 -14.04 17.16 2.93
N LYS A 134 -14.09 17.03 4.26
CA LYS A 134 -15.30 17.30 5.08
C LYS A 134 -16.54 16.56 4.57
N LEU A 135 -16.36 15.30 4.17
CA LEU A 135 -17.44 14.49 3.57
C LEU A 135 -18.47 14.00 4.59
N VAL A 136 -18.14 14.03 5.88
CA VAL A 136 -19.05 13.71 7.00
C VAL A 136 -18.95 14.77 8.10
N PRO A 137 -20.04 14.97 8.89
CA PRO A 137 -20.00 15.84 10.06
C PRO A 137 -18.95 15.37 11.09
N ARG A 138 -18.39 16.31 11.85
CA ARG A 138 -17.38 16.01 12.89
C ARG A 138 -17.89 15.14 14.07
N SER A 139 -19.18 14.88 14.11
CA SER A 139 -19.85 14.10 15.16
C SER A 139 -19.99 12.61 14.86
N VAL A 140 -19.37 12.15 13.76
CA VAL A 140 -19.34 10.73 13.38
C VAL A 140 -17.94 10.18 13.52
#